data_0a2915c3f8577bd0b4282d646af13c1e
#
_entry.id   0a2915c3f8577bd0b4282d646af13c1e
#
_cell.length_a   1.000
_cell.length_b   1.000
_cell.length_c   1.000
_cell.angle_alpha   90.00
_cell.angle_beta   90.00
_cell.angle_gamma   90.00
#
_symmetry.space_group_name_H-M   'P 1'
#
loop_
_entity.id
_entity.type
_entity.pdbx_description
1 polymer ?
#
loop_
_entity_poly.entity_id
_entity_poly.type
_entity_poly.pdbx_seq_one_letter_code
_entity_poly.pdbx_strand_id
1 'polypeptide(L)'
;MLNNFYKKQKNIRLNNILKLLKINNYKGKKNVVVSDIKDILSAKKKEITFFHNLKYKDHAKKTKASFCIITKNYLKYLPKNCKPLITNNVSLSLSKITNLFYPKSINDDYDPYLSNVKNLKIFNDTCFGKNVLLGVNVKIGKKCSIGHNTIIESNVIIGNKCSIGSNVIIRKSIIGNNVNILDGAIIGKKGFGFFSNNKNNVRYPHIGIVIIGNNVEIGCNNVIDRGSMSNTIIDNNTYLDNQVHVAHNVKIGKNCIIAGQVGFAG
;
A
#
# COMPACT_ATOMS: atom_id res chain seq x y z
N MET A 1 -9.84 -7.80 1.25
CA MET A 1 -8.70 -8.64 1.67
C MET A 1 -8.11 -8.06 2.94
N LEU A 2 -7.86 -8.88 3.95
CA LEU A 2 -7.08 -8.50 5.13
C LEU A 2 -5.65 -8.23 4.67
N ASN A 3 -5.12 -7.05 4.99
CA ASN A 3 -3.76 -6.69 4.63
C ASN A 3 -2.78 -7.37 5.62
N ASN A 4 -2.33 -8.58 5.29
CA ASN A 4 -1.40 -9.36 6.10
C ASN A 4 0.05 -8.84 6.06
N PHE A 5 0.32 -7.82 5.25
CA PHE A 5 1.66 -7.26 5.09
C PHE A 5 2.08 -6.32 6.22
N TYR A 6 1.13 -5.87 7.03
CA TYR A 6 1.39 -4.93 8.12
C TYR A 6 0.78 -5.41 9.42
N LYS A 7 1.55 -5.36 10.49
CA LYS A 7 1.05 -5.61 11.85
C LYS A 7 0.25 -4.39 12.31
N LYS A 8 -1.08 -4.51 12.33
CA LYS A 8 -1.96 -3.45 12.81
C LYS A 8 -2.11 -3.51 14.32
N GLN A 9 -1.99 -2.36 14.99
CA GLN A 9 -2.34 -2.19 16.40
C GLN A 9 -3.87 -2.26 16.58
N LYS A 10 -4.31 -3.04 17.55
CA LYS A 10 -5.72 -3.22 17.90
C LYS A 10 -6.09 -2.37 19.11
N ASN A 11 -7.40 -2.17 19.31
CA ASN A 11 -7.97 -1.51 20.51
C ASN A 11 -7.51 -0.08 20.73
N ILE A 12 -7.23 0.69 19.67
CA ILE A 12 -6.91 2.11 19.77
C ILE A 12 -8.18 2.88 20.15
N ARG A 13 -8.15 3.57 21.29
CA ARG A 13 -9.27 4.39 21.75
C ARG A 13 -9.20 5.79 21.13
N LEU A 14 -10.36 6.36 20.83
CA LEU A 14 -10.44 7.72 20.29
C LEU A 14 -9.71 8.75 21.17
N ASN A 15 -9.76 8.59 22.49
CA ASN A 15 -9.04 9.46 23.41
C ASN A 15 -7.53 9.53 23.14
N ASN A 16 -6.89 8.41 22.75
CA ASN A 16 -5.48 8.38 22.40
C ASN A 16 -5.21 9.16 21.11
N ILE A 17 -6.14 9.06 20.15
CA ILE A 17 -6.07 9.81 18.89
C ILE A 17 -6.23 11.31 19.15
N LEU A 18 -7.21 11.71 19.98
CA LEU A 18 -7.43 13.11 20.35
C LEU A 18 -6.20 13.72 21.04
N LYS A 19 -5.60 13.00 21.99
CA LYS A 19 -4.35 13.41 22.66
C LYS A 19 -3.19 13.57 21.65
N LEU A 20 -2.99 12.57 20.76
CA LEU A 20 -1.97 12.60 19.72
C LEU A 20 -2.10 13.80 18.79
N LEU A 21 -3.33 14.18 18.45
CA LEU A 21 -3.65 15.32 17.59
C LEU A 21 -3.78 16.65 18.33
N LYS A 22 -3.66 16.65 19.67
CA LYS A 22 -3.88 17.82 20.53
C LYS A 22 -5.27 18.46 20.35
N ILE A 23 -6.31 17.64 20.15
CA ILE A 23 -7.70 18.09 20.00
C ILE A 23 -8.38 18.09 21.38
N ASN A 24 -8.50 19.25 22.00
CA ASN A 24 -9.05 19.39 23.35
C ASN A 24 -10.59 19.60 23.35
N ASN A 25 -11.14 20.22 22.31
CA ASN A 25 -12.54 20.69 22.24
C ASN A 25 -13.48 19.66 21.58
N TYR A 26 -13.16 18.37 21.64
CA TYR A 26 -14.03 17.33 21.08
C TYR A 26 -15.26 17.12 21.98
N LYS A 27 -16.45 17.32 21.38
CA LYS A 27 -17.73 17.09 22.05
C LYS A 27 -18.27 15.71 21.66
N GLY A 28 -18.10 14.71 22.51
CA GLY A 28 -18.59 13.35 22.29
C GLY A 28 -17.93 12.29 23.16
N LYS A 29 -18.38 11.04 23.03
CA LYS A 29 -17.79 9.91 23.78
C LYS A 29 -16.35 9.69 23.35
N LYS A 30 -15.38 9.88 24.24
CA LYS A 30 -13.93 9.74 23.97
C LYS A 30 -13.44 8.29 24.15
N ASN A 31 -14.15 7.49 24.92
CA ASN A 31 -13.75 6.11 25.23
C ASN A 31 -14.36 5.09 24.25
N VAL A 32 -14.22 5.37 22.97
CA VAL A 32 -14.70 4.49 21.86
C VAL A 32 -13.49 3.88 21.17
N VAL A 33 -13.59 2.60 20.81
CA VAL A 33 -12.54 1.92 20.02
C VAL A 33 -12.69 2.32 18.56
N VAL A 34 -11.58 2.80 17.99
CA VAL A 34 -11.43 3.03 16.55
C VAL A 34 -10.72 1.83 15.95
N SER A 35 -11.34 1.23 14.93
CA SER A 35 -10.87 -0.05 14.39
C SER A 35 -9.75 0.07 13.38
N ASP A 36 -9.73 1.15 12.59
CA ASP A 36 -8.73 1.38 11.55
C ASP A 36 -8.77 2.82 11.02
N ILE A 37 -7.77 3.14 10.18
CA ILE A 37 -7.75 4.33 9.33
C ILE A 37 -7.82 3.90 7.87
N LYS A 38 -8.71 4.52 7.09
CA LYS A 38 -8.98 4.19 5.69
C LYS A 38 -9.20 5.45 4.86
N ASP A 39 -9.01 5.32 3.54
CA ASP A 39 -9.42 6.38 2.63
C ASP A 39 -10.94 6.61 2.68
N ILE A 40 -11.38 7.76 2.13
CA ILE A 40 -12.77 8.21 2.25
C ILE A 40 -13.78 7.32 1.52
N LEU A 41 -13.33 6.55 0.52
CA LEU A 41 -14.16 5.65 -0.28
C LEU A 41 -14.42 4.33 0.44
N SER A 42 -13.42 3.82 1.14
CA SER A 42 -13.41 2.47 1.73
C SER A 42 -13.76 2.44 3.21
N ALA A 43 -13.69 3.59 3.90
CA ALA A 43 -13.92 3.68 5.33
C ALA A 43 -15.35 3.29 5.76
N LYS A 44 -15.44 2.53 6.85
CA LYS A 44 -16.68 1.97 7.41
C LYS A 44 -16.92 2.47 8.84
N LYS A 45 -18.05 2.02 9.43
CA LYS A 45 -18.39 2.28 10.84
C LYS A 45 -17.25 1.82 11.76
N LYS A 46 -16.97 2.61 12.82
CA LYS A 46 -15.85 2.49 13.75
C LYS A 46 -14.47 2.80 13.16
N GLU A 47 -14.39 3.20 11.89
CA GLU A 47 -13.14 3.61 11.27
C GLU A 47 -13.03 5.13 11.20
N ILE A 48 -11.79 5.58 11.03
CA ILE A 48 -11.43 6.98 10.83
C ILE A 48 -11.01 7.18 9.36
N THR A 49 -11.45 8.28 8.79
CA THR A 49 -11.04 8.72 7.46
C THR A 49 -10.49 10.14 7.48
N PHE A 50 -10.18 10.70 6.34
CA PHE A 50 -9.69 12.08 6.21
C PHE A 50 -10.26 12.74 4.96
N PHE A 51 -10.37 14.07 5.02
CA PHE A 51 -10.84 14.87 3.88
C PHE A 51 -10.10 16.22 3.83
N HIS A 52 -9.37 16.44 2.74
CA HIS A 52 -8.57 17.65 2.54
C HIS A 52 -8.56 18.15 1.08
N ASN A 53 -9.26 17.47 0.17
CA ASN A 53 -9.30 17.85 -1.24
C ASN A 53 -10.75 17.82 -1.76
N LEU A 54 -11.20 18.94 -2.33
CA LEU A 54 -12.56 19.12 -2.85
C LEU A 54 -12.93 18.16 -4.00
N LYS A 55 -11.94 17.61 -4.71
CA LYS A 55 -12.17 16.55 -5.71
C LYS A 55 -13.00 15.39 -5.14
N TYR A 56 -12.89 15.14 -3.84
CA TYR A 56 -13.58 14.04 -3.14
C TYR A 56 -14.81 14.49 -2.34
N LYS A 57 -15.35 15.70 -2.59
CA LYS A 57 -16.48 16.28 -1.83
C LYS A 57 -17.72 15.36 -1.79
N ASP A 58 -18.06 14.72 -2.91
CA ASP A 58 -19.25 13.88 -3.00
C ASP A 58 -19.05 12.53 -2.30
N HIS A 59 -17.82 12.04 -2.24
CA HIS A 59 -17.47 10.89 -1.41
C HIS A 59 -17.49 11.24 0.07
N ALA A 60 -17.06 12.44 0.44
CA ALA A 60 -17.11 12.92 1.81
C ALA A 60 -18.54 12.97 2.34
N LYS A 61 -19.51 13.46 1.56
CA LYS A 61 -20.94 13.50 1.89
C LYS A 61 -21.55 12.11 2.13
N LYS A 62 -21.00 11.08 1.48
CA LYS A 62 -21.52 9.70 1.51
C LYS A 62 -20.68 8.76 2.38
N THR A 63 -19.66 9.26 3.06
CA THR A 63 -18.77 8.41 3.85
C THR A 63 -19.51 7.66 4.96
N LYS A 64 -19.14 6.39 5.17
CA LYS A 64 -19.66 5.55 6.25
C LYS A 64 -18.73 5.54 7.48
N ALA A 65 -17.63 6.33 7.44
CA ALA A 65 -16.69 6.44 8.54
C ALA A 65 -17.36 7.04 9.79
N SER A 66 -16.96 6.59 10.97
CA SER A 66 -17.42 7.20 12.23
C SER A 66 -16.72 8.51 12.54
N PHE A 67 -15.49 8.70 12.08
CA PHE A 67 -14.66 9.89 12.34
C PHE A 67 -13.96 10.34 11.06
N CYS A 68 -13.76 11.65 10.92
CA CYS A 68 -13.04 12.23 9.80
C CYS A 68 -12.06 13.31 10.26
N ILE A 69 -10.78 13.15 9.89
CA ILE A 69 -9.76 14.19 10.05
C ILE A 69 -10.02 15.26 9.00
N ILE A 70 -10.25 16.51 9.41
CA ILE A 70 -10.74 17.54 8.51
C ILE A 70 -10.35 18.94 9.01
N THR A 71 -10.27 19.90 8.09
CA THR A 71 -10.17 21.32 8.45
C THR A 71 -11.56 21.92 8.68
N LYS A 72 -11.64 23.02 9.45
CA LYS A 72 -12.89 23.70 9.78
C LYS A 72 -13.71 24.08 8.53
N ASN A 73 -13.05 24.51 7.46
CA ASN A 73 -13.69 25.00 6.22
C ASN A 73 -14.46 23.90 5.45
N TYR A 74 -14.16 22.64 5.70
CA TYR A 74 -14.76 21.51 4.97
C TYR A 74 -15.86 20.79 5.75
N LEU A 75 -16.20 21.22 6.97
CA LEU A 75 -17.20 20.57 7.83
C LEU A 75 -18.55 20.37 7.15
N LYS A 76 -18.98 21.31 6.31
CA LYS A 76 -20.25 21.25 5.55
C LYS A 76 -20.38 20.05 4.61
N TYR A 77 -19.29 19.38 4.30
CA TYR A 77 -19.30 18.21 3.42
C TYR A 77 -19.43 16.87 4.17
N LEU A 78 -19.43 16.88 5.50
CA LEU A 78 -19.57 15.63 6.27
C LEU A 78 -21.03 15.32 6.58
N PRO A 79 -21.43 14.05 6.52
CA PRO A 79 -22.75 13.62 6.97
C PRO A 79 -22.85 13.68 8.50
N LYS A 80 -24.06 13.84 9.04
CA LYS A 80 -24.34 13.97 10.49
C LYS A 80 -23.78 12.83 11.34
N ASN A 81 -23.68 11.63 10.80
CA ASN A 81 -23.18 10.44 11.47
C ASN A 81 -21.65 10.32 11.51
N CYS A 82 -20.92 11.13 10.74
CA CYS A 82 -19.46 11.18 10.77
C CYS A 82 -18.98 12.33 11.65
N LYS A 83 -18.29 12.01 12.76
CA LYS A 83 -17.81 13.02 13.71
C LYS A 83 -16.50 13.64 13.23
N PRO A 84 -16.41 14.98 13.13
CA PRO A 84 -15.19 15.64 12.68
C PRO A 84 -14.10 15.63 13.77
N LEU A 85 -12.88 15.36 13.37
CA LEU A 85 -11.66 15.60 14.13
C LEU A 85 -10.95 16.79 13.48
N ILE A 86 -11.21 17.97 14.02
CA ILE A 86 -10.77 19.23 13.41
C ILE A 86 -9.28 19.44 13.67
N THR A 87 -8.53 19.68 12.61
CA THR A 87 -7.08 19.94 12.63
C THR A 87 -6.72 21.04 11.63
N ASN A 88 -5.62 21.74 11.87
CA ASN A 88 -5.08 22.72 10.92
C ASN A 88 -4.25 22.04 9.81
N ASN A 89 -3.77 20.81 10.03
CA ASN A 89 -2.98 20.07 9.06
C ASN A 89 -3.44 18.60 8.98
N VAL A 90 -4.32 18.32 8.01
CA VAL A 90 -4.89 16.98 7.82
C VAL A 90 -3.80 15.96 7.46
N SER A 91 -2.86 16.32 6.60
CA SER A 91 -1.80 15.40 6.15
C SER A 91 -0.87 14.97 7.29
N LEU A 92 -0.45 15.93 8.15
CA LEU A 92 0.35 15.62 9.34
C LEU A 92 -0.43 14.75 10.33
N SER A 93 -1.71 15.06 10.53
CA SER A 93 -2.59 14.29 11.42
C SER A 93 -2.79 12.87 10.90
N LEU A 94 -2.97 12.73 9.58
CA LEU A 94 -3.10 11.43 8.91
C LEU A 94 -1.82 10.59 9.10
N SER A 95 -0.63 11.19 8.89
CA SER A 95 0.64 10.49 9.10
C SER A 95 0.78 9.98 10.54
N LYS A 96 0.49 10.82 11.53
CA LYS A 96 0.57 10.44 12.95
C LYS A 96 -0.40 9.29 13.29
N ILE A 97 -1.64 9.38 12.82
CA ILE A 97 -2.65 8.33 13.10
C ILE A 97 -2.31 7.05 12.35
N THR A 98 -1.86 7.13 11.10
CA THR A 98 -1.46 5.93 10.35
C THR A 98 -0.31 5.23 11.06
N ASN A 99 0.70 5.96 11.54
CA ASN A 99 1.79 5.37 12.29
C ASN A 99 1.36 4.78 13.64
N LEU A 100 0.31 5.34 14.27
CA LEU A 100 -0.27 4.78 15.49
C LEU A 100 -0.94 3.41 15.22
N PHE A 101 -1.67 3.27 14.12
CA PHE A 101 -2.29 1.99 13.73
C PHE A 101 -1.28 0.99 13.15
N TYR A 102 -0.30 1.48 12.40
CA TYR A 102 0.69 0.70 11.66
C TYR A 102 2.11 1.18 11.98
N PRO A 103 2.64 0.83 13.17
CA PRO A 103 4.00 1.20 13.56
C PRO A 103 5.01 0.71 12.52
N LYS A 104 6.06 1.50 12.28
CA LYS A 104 7.11 1.26 11.28
C LYS A 104 6.66 1.36 9.81
N SER A 105 5.39 1.73 9.52
CA SER A 105 4.91 1.92 8.14
C SER A 105 5.56 3.10 7.40
N ILE A 106 6.24 3.99 8.11
CA ILE A 106 7.04 5.08 7.55
C ILE A 106 8.37 4.57 7.00
N ASN A 107 8.90 3.49 7.55
CA ASN A 107 10.16 2.90 7.16
C ASN A 107 9.97 1.96 5.95
N ASP A 108 11.07 1.66 5.28
CA ASP A 108 11.14 0.64 4.23
C ASP A 108 12.31 -0.31 4.55
N ASP A 109 12.29 -0.80 5.79
CA ASP A 109 13.30 -1.70 6.31
C ASP A 109 13.30 -3.02 5.50
N TYR A 110 14.44 -3.70 5.46
CA TYR A 110 14.54 -5.04 4.90
C TYR A 110 13.71 -6.05 5.71
N ASP A 111 13.30 -7.13 5.06
CA ASP A 111 12.63 -8.23 5.74
C ASP A 111 13.65 -9.11 6.48
N PRO A 112 13.65 -9.14 7.82
CA PRO A 112 14.63 -9.92 8.59
C PRO A 112 14.37 -11.43 8.55
N TYR A 113 13.28 -11.87 7.97
CA TYR A 113 12.87 -13.27 7.92
C TYR A 113 13.18 -13.94 6.57
N LEU A 114 14.02 -13.33 5.75
CA LEU A 114 14.47 -13.90 4.50
C LEU A 114 15.38 -15.11 4.73
N SER A 115 15.18 -16.17 3.96
CA SER A 115 16.03 -17.34 3.95
C SER A 115 16.16 -17.91 2.53
N ASN A 116 17.26 -18.62 2.30
CA ASN A 116 17.42 -19.39 1.06
C ASN A 116 16.31 -20.43 0.92
N VAL A 117 15.94 -20.73 -0.31
CA VAL A 117 14.97 -21.79 -0.60
C VAL A 117 15.53 -23.14 -0.17
N LYS A 118 15.08 -23.64 0.98
CA LYS A 118 15.60 -24.89 1.60
C LYS A 118 14.83 -26.14 1.17
N ASN A 119 13.55 -26.02 0.85
CA ASN A 119 12.69 -27.15 0.53
C ASN A 119 11.89 -26.89 -0.76
N LEU A 120 12.47 -27.28 -1.87
CA LEU A 120 11.87 -27.14 -3.20
C LEU A 120 10.57 -27.95 -3.37
N LYS A 121 10.38 -29.04 -2.55
CA LYS A 121 9.17 -29.88 -2.64
C LYS A 121 7.88 -29.16 -2.29
N ILE A 122 7.95 -28.06 -1.52
CA ILE A 122 6.78 -27.25 -1.16
C ILE A 122 6.27 -26.44 -2.37
N PHE A 123 7.14 -26.16 -3.33
CA PHE A 123 6.83 -25.36 -4.50
C PHE A 123 6.79 -26.26 -5.76
N ASN A 124 5.83 -27.16 -5.80
CA ASN A 124 5.66 -28.11 -6.91
C ASN A 124 5.70 -27.39 -8.27
N ASP A 125 6.48 -27.92 -9.20
CA ASP A 125 6.66 -27.42 -10.57
C ASP A 125 7.21 -25.96 -10.65
N THR A 126 7.92 -25.47 -9.62
CA THR A 126 8.58 -24.16 -9.66
C THR A 126 10.10 -24.33 -9.77
N CYS A 127 10.71 -23.68 -10.75
CA CYS A 127 12.15 -23.63 -10.92
C CYS A 127 12.75 -22.42 -10.21
N PHE A 128 13.85 -22.62 -9.49
CA PHE A 128 14.56 -21.54 -8.79
C PHE A 128 15.99 -21.42 -9.29
N GLY A 129 16.41 -20.21 -9.58
CA GLY A 129 17.80 -19.84 -9.80
C GLY A 129 18.63 -19.92 -8.52
N LYS A 130 19.91 -19.55 -8.62
CA LYS A 130 20.82 -19.49 -7.45
C LYS A 130 20.52 -18.24 -6.62
N ASN A 131 20.77 -18.32 -5.29
CA ASN A 131 20.67 -17.21 -4.34
C ASN A 131 19.27 -16.57 -4.24
N VAL A 132 18.21 -17.34 -4.48
CA VAL A 132 16.84 -16.85 -4.28
C VAL A 132 16.53 -16.82 -2.79
N LEU A 133 16.02 -15.66 -2.31
CA LEU A 133 15.61 -15.46 -0.92
C LEU A 133 14.09 -15.35 -0.83
N LEU A 134 13.48 -16.15 0.04
CA LEU A 134 12.05 -16.12 0.32
C LEU A 134 11.78 -15.73 1.77
N GLY A 135 10.82 -14.84 1.97
CA GLY A 135 10.30 -14.48 3.28
C GLY A 135 9.25 -15.47 3.80
N VAL A 136 8.78 -15.23 5.01
CA VAL A 136 7.76 -16.07 5.67
C VAL A 136 6.41 -15.92 4.97
N ASN A 137 5.65 -17.02 4.88
CA ASN A 137 4.31 -17.08 4.28
C ASN A 137 4.25 -16.65 2.80
N VAL A 138 5.36 -16.70 2.08
CA VAL A 138 5.35 -16.52 0.62
C VAL A 138 4.56 -17.67 -0.02
N LYS A 139 3.68 -17.32 -0.96
CA LYS A 139 2.91 -18.29 -1.74
C LYS A 139 3.26 -18.13 -3.21
N ILE A 140 3.67 -19.22 -3.84
CA ILE A 140 3.98 -19.28 -5.27
C ILE A 140 3.13 -20.38 -5.88
N GLY A 141 2.45 -20.07 -6.97
CA GLY A 141 1.62 -21.02 -7.71
C GLY A 141 2.45 -22.04 -8.48
N LYS A 142 1.78 -22.88 -9.25
CA LYS A 142 2.40 -23.94 -10.03
C LYS A 142 3.03 -23.41 -11.32
N LYS A 143 4.06 -24.12 -11.81
CA LYS A 143 4.74 -23.87 -13.11
C LYS A 143 5.31 -22.45 -13.19
N CYS A 144 5.96 -22.02 -12.13
CA CYS A 144 6.65 -20.73 -12.07
C CYS A 144 8.17 -20.92 -12.28
N SER A 145 8.84 -19.84 -12.69
CA SER A 145 10.29 -19.74 -12.71
C SER A 145 10.73 -18.49 -11.99
N ILE A 146 11.76 -18.60 -11.14
CA ILE A 146 12.31 -17.50 -10.35
C ILE A 146 13.80 -17.42 -10.64
N GLY A 147 14.24 -16.31 -11.20
CA GLY A 147 15.63 -16.05 -11.60
C GLY A 147 16.60 -15.89 -10.43
N HIS A 148 17.88 -15.79 -10.78
CA HIS A 148 18.98 -15.70 -9.81
C HIS A 148 18.93 -14.42 -8.97
N ASN A 149 19.39 -14.48 -7.72
CA ASN A 149 19.51 -13.35 -6.80
C ASN A 149 18.18 -12.60 -6.56
N THR A 150 17.03 -13.23 -6.79
CA THR A 150 15.72 -12.62 -6.64
C THR A 150 15.25 -12.74 -5.19
N ILE A 151 14.67 -11.66 -4.66
CA ILE A 151 14.18 -11.54 -3.29
C ILE A 151 12.66 -11.39 -3.30
N ILE A 152 11.96 -12.31 -2.64
CA ILE A 152 10.51 -12.27 -2.46
C ILE A 152 10.21 -12.16 -0.97
N GLU A 153 9.81 -10.96 -0.51
CA GLU A 153 9.57 -10.69 0.91
C GLU A 153 8.32 -11.39 1.46
N SER A 154 8.23 -11.44 2.78
CA SER A 154 7.16 -12.12 3.52
C SER A 154 5.76 -11.71 3.07
N ASN A 155 4.85 -12.71 3.05
CA ASN A 155 3.44 -12.61 2.69
C ASN A 155 3.16 -12.26 1.22
N VAL A 156 4.13 -12.17 0.34
CA VAL A 156 3.93 -12.01 -1.11
C VAL A 156 3.20 -13.23 -1.66
N ILE A 157 2.27 -12.96 -2.58
CA ILE A 157 1.50 -14.00 -3.26
C ILE A 157 1.77 -13.87 -4.76
N ILE A 158 2.16 -14.96 -5.39
CA ILE A 158 2.39 -15.09 -6.83
C ILE A 158 1.48 -16.21 -7.36
N GLY A 159 0.76 -15.95 -8.43
CA GLY A 159 -0.13 -16.90 -9.08
C GLY A 159 0.62 -17.98 -9.86
N ASN A 160 -0.11 -18.69 -10.70
CA ASN A 160 0.42 -19.79 -11.51
C ASN A 160 1.11 -19.27 -12.79
N LYS A 161 2.05 -20.06 -13.33
CA LYS A 161 2.70 -19.83 -14.64
C LYS A 161 3.36 -18.45 -14.73
N CYS A 162 3.95 -17.97 -13.65
CA CYS A 162 4.68 -16.71 -13.62
C CYS A 162 6.17 -16.93 -13.90
N SER A 163 6.76 -16.02 -14.66
CA SER A 163 8.20 -15.95 -14.89
C SER A 163 8.75 -14.70 -14.23
N ILE A 164 9.63 -14.86 -13.25
CA ILE A 164 10.28 -13.77 -12.53
C ILE A 164 11.77 -13.82 -12.87
N GLY A 165 12.29 -12.75 -13.41
CA GLY A 165 13.69 -12.61 -13.83
C GLY A 165 14.67 -12.61 -12.67
N SER A 166 15.94 -12.32 -13.00
CA SER A 166 17.03 -12.22 -12.03
C SER A 166 17.11 -10.83 -11.40
N ASN A 167 17.64 -10.76 -10.17
CA ASN A 167 17.81 -9.50 -9.42
C ASN A 167 16.49 -8.73 -9.18
N VAL A 168 15.35 -9.42 -9.20
CA VAL A 168 14.04 -8.83 -8.94
C VAL A 168 13.78 -8.77 -7.43
N ILE A 169 13.18 -7.67 -6.96
CA ILE A 169 12.76 -7.53 -5.56
C ILE A 169 11.24 -7.35 -5.53
N ILE A 170 10.53 -8.28 -4.86
CA ILE A 170 9.08 -8.22 -4.71
C ILE A 170 8.72 -8.13 -3.23
N ARG A 171 8.02 -7.08 -2.86
CA ARG A 171 7.56 -6.84 -1.50
C ARG A 171 6.13 -6.29 -1.49
N LYS A 172 5.36 -6.58 -0.44
CA LYS A 172 4.02 -6.01 -0.23
C LYS A 172 3.14 -6.08 -1.49
N SER A 173 3.13 -7.24 -2.18
CA SER A 173 2.49 -7.39 -3.49
C SER A 173 1.68 -8.67 -3.61
N ILE A 174 0.64 -8.61 -4.43
CA ILE A 174 -0.13 -9.75 -4.91
C ILE A 174 -0.06 -9.75 -6.43
N ILE A 175 0.43 -10.85 -6.99
CA ILE A 175 0.66 -11.03 -8.42
C ILE A 175 -0.28 -12.13 -8.93
N GLY A 176 -0.95 -11.87 -10.03
CA GLY A 176 -1.88 -12.78 -10.69
C GLY A 176 -1.19 -13.94 -11.41
N ASN A 177 -1.90 -14.58 -12.34
CA ASN A 177 -1.40 -15.68 -13.13
C ASN A 177 -0.79 -15.21 -14.46
N ASN A 178 0.12 -15.99 -15.05
CA ASN A 178 0.77 -15.71 -16.33
C ASN A 178 1.44 -14.32 -16.35
N VAL A 179 2.09 -13.95 -15.27
CA VAL A 179 2.80 -12.66 -15.16
C VAL A 179 4.27 -12.89 -15.48
N ASN A 180 4.80 -12.05 -16.36
CA ASN A 180 6.23 -12.02 -16.69
C ASN A 180 6.86 -10.75 -16.12
N ILE A 181 7.87 -10.90 -15.28
CA ILE A 181 8.61 -9.78 -14.67
C ILE A 181 10.07 -9.96 -15.06
N LEU A 182 10.60 -9.01 -15.80
CA LEU A 182 11.96 -9.07 -16.30
C LEU A 182 12.98 -8.60 -15.25
N ASP A 183 14.26 -8.76 -15.60
CA ASP A 183 15.38 -8.56 -14.69
C ASP A 183 15.44 -7.16 -14.05
N GLY A 184 15.85 -7.13 -12.80
CA GLY A 184 16.10 -5.90 -12.07
C GLY A 184 14.84 -5.12 -11.63
N ALA A 185 13.64 -5.59 -11.90
CA ALA A 185 12.42 -4.89 -11.48
C ALA A 185 12.27 -4.85 -9.95
N ILE A 186 11.78 -3.72 -9.43
CA ILE A 186 11.54 -3.50 -7.98
C ILE A 186 10.05 -3.21 -7.77
N ILE A 187 9.35 -4.14 -7.11
CA ILE A 187 7.90 -4.07 -6.94
C ILE A 187 7.55 -3.93 -5.46
N GLY A 188 6.68 -2.97 -5.15
CA GLY A 188 6.11 -2.78 -3.83
C GLY A 188 7.01 -2.03 -2.84
N LYS A 189 8.06 -1.33 -3.31
CA LYS A 189 8.80 -0.42 -2.46
C LYS A 189 7.92 0.74 -1.98
N LYS A 190 8.35 1.44 -0.94
CA LYS A 190 7.67 2.63 -0.45
C LYS A 190 7.72 3.75 -1.47
N GLY A 191 6.57 4.37 -1.74
CA GLY A 191 6.48 5.51 -2.64
C GLY A 191 7.14 6.79 -2.10
N PHE A 192 7.33 7.76 -2.99
CA PHE A 192 7.89 9.07 -2.70
C PHE A 192 6.82 10.01 -2.16
N GLY A 193 6.26 9.68 -0.98
CA GLY A 193 5.25 10.48 -0.30
C GLY A 193 5.81 11.23 0.90
N PHE A 194 5.70 12.56 0.89
CA PHE A 194 6.06 13.43 2.00
C PHE A 194 5.27 14.73 1.93
N PHE A 195 5.26 15.48 3.00
CA PHE A 195 4.85 16.87 3.00
C PHE A 195 5.93 17.72 3.67
N SER A 196 6.19 18.86 3.05
CA SER A 196 7.10 19.85 3.59
C SER A 196 6.37 20.75 4.57
N ASN A 197 7.01 21.07 5.67
CA ASN A 197 6.72 22.25 6.46
C ASN A 197 7.99 23.11 6.50
N ASN A 198 7.88 24.33 6.98
CA ASN A 198 8.98 25.31 6.98
C ASN A 198 10.27 24.84 7.70
N LYS A 199 10.24 23.68 8.37
CA LYS A 199 11.36 23.16 9.16
C LYS A 199 11.86 21.81 8.69
N ASN A 200 10.96 20.91 8.24
CA ASN A 200 11.30 19.51 7.94
C ASN A 200 10.39 18.91 6.89
N ASN A 201 10.93 17.95 6.13
CA ASN A 201 10.16 17.04 5.30
C ASN A 201 9.66 15.86 6.12
N VAL A 202 8.35 15.71 6.24
CA VAL A 202 7.73 14.61 6.99
C VAL A 202 7.27 13.52 6.03
N ARG A 203 7.82 12.34 6.19
CA ARG A 203 7.44 11.17 5.38
C ARG A 203 6.00 10.74 5.63
N TYR A 204 5.35 10.34 4.56
CA TYR A 204 4.00 9.81 4.58
C TYR A 204 4.03 8.27 4.67
N PRO A 205 3.24 7.64 5.53
CA PRO A 205 3.16 6.19 5.61
C PRO A 205 2.52 5.60 4.35
N HIS A 206 3.08 4.50 3.85
CA HIS A 206 2.53 3.74 2.74
C HIS A 206 2.14 2.34 3.24
N ILE A 207 0.85 2.15 3.47
CA ILE A 207 0.26 0.90 3.98
C ILE A 207 -0.55 0.14 2.93
N GLY A 208 -0.69 0.70 1.74
CA GLY A 208 -1.21 0.00 0.57
C GLY A 208 -0.22 -1.06 0.07
N ILE A 209 -0.63 -1.79 -0.94
CA ILE A 209 0.15 -2.83 -1.61
C ILE A 209 0.17 -2.59 -3.12
N VAL A 210 0.96 -3.38 -3.84
CA VAL A 210 0.84 -3.50 -5.30
C VAL A 210 -0.04 -4.70 -5.62
N ILE A 211 -0.96 -4.52 -6.56
CA ILE A 211 -1.78 -5.59 -7.12
C ILE A 211 -1.52 -5.64 -8.62
N ILE A 212 -1.03 -6.77 -9.10
CA ILE A 212 -0.78 -7.05 -10.51
C ILE A 212 -1.79 -8.10 -10.96
N GLY A 213 -2.51 -7.82 -12.02
CA GLY A 213 -3.51 -8.70 -12.61
C GLY A 213 -2.90 -9.90 -13.34
N ASN A 214 -3.70 -10.57 -14.15
CA ASN A 214 -3.26 -11.71 -14.96
C ASN A 214 -2.72 -11.25 -16.32
N ASN A 215 -1.82 -12.05 -16.92
CA ASN A 215 -1.25 -11.82 -18.26
C ASN A 215 -0.58 -10.44 -18.36
N VAL A 216 0.17 -10.04 -17.35
CA VAL A 216 0.89 -8.77 -17.30
C VAL A 216 2.36 -9.00 -17.59
N GLU A 217 2.96 -8.12 -18.38
CA GLU A 217 4.40 -8.08 -18.58
C GLU A 217 5.00 -6.81 -17.99
N ILE A 218 6.10 -6.97 -17.27
CA ILE A 218 6.83 -5.88 -16.60
C ILE A 218 8.28 -5.97 -17.06
N GLY A 219 8.71 -4.99 -17.84
CA GLY A 219 10.04 -4.88 -18.41
C GLY A 219 11.17 -4.73 -17.39
N CYS A 220 12.39 -4.71 -17.88
CA CYS A 220 13.59 -4.61 -17.05
C CYS A 220 13.66 -3.29 -16.27
N ASN A 221 14.17 -3.38 -15.03
CA ASN A 221 14.40 -2.22 -14.17
C ASN A 221 13.17 -1.33 -13.93
N ASN A 222 11.97 -1.87 -14.06
CA ASN A 222 10.76 -1.15 -13.69
C ASN A 222 10.67 -0.99 -12.18
N VAL A 223 10.17 0.17 -11.74
CA VAL A 223 9.95 0.47 -10.34
C VAL A 223 8.46 0.74 -10.09
N ILE A 224 7.82 -0.11 -9.28
CA ILE A 224 6.40 0.00 -8.98
C ILE A 224 6.23 0.22 -7.48
N ASP A 225 5.81 1.42 -7.11
CA ASP A 225 5.61 1.79 -5.71
C ASP A 225 4.30 1.22 -5.16
N ARG A 226 4.33 0.76 -3.90
CA ARG A 226 3.09 0.43 -3.20
C ARG A 226 2.26 1.66 -2.89
N GLY A 227 0.96 1.49 -2.81
CA GLY A 227 0.04 2.59 -2.48
C GLY A 227 0.23 3.15 -1.08
N SER A 228 -0.22 4.37 -0.88
CA SER A 228 -0.23 5.01 0.44
C SER A 228 -1.36 4.48 1.32
N MET A 229 -2.59 4.97 1.15
CA MET A 229 -3.78 4.47 1.86
C MET A 229 -4.60 3.49 1.01
N SER A 230 -4.57 3.62 -0.32
CA SER A 230 -5.12 2.69 -1.30
C SER A 230 -4.00 1.92 -2.00
N ASN A 231 -4.33 1.00 -2.88
CA ASN A 231 -3.35 0.17 -3.58
C ASN A 231 -2.91 0.80 -4.90
N THR A 232 -1.68 0.50 -5.32
CA THR A 232 -1.24 0.64 -6.71
C THR A 232 -1.70 -0.59 -7.47
N ILE A 233 -2.30 -0.42 -8.65
CA ILE A 233 -2.93 -1.50 -9.41
C ILE A 233 -2.45 -1.46 -10.85
N ILE A 234 -2.02 -2.61 -11.36
CA ILE A 234 -1.82 -2.88 -12.79
C ILE A 234 -2.78 -3.98 -13.16
N ASP A 235 -3.77 -3.67 -13.98
CA ASP A 235 -4.84 -4.63 -14.32
C ASP A 235 -4.41 -5.58 -15.46
N ASN A 236 -5.25 -6.53 -15.77
CA ASN A 236 -4.98 -7.65 -16.66
C ASN A 236 -4.53 -7.20 -18.06
N ASN A 237 -3.68 -8.05 -18.68
CA ASN A 237 -3.25 -7.90 -20.07
C ASN A 237 -2.58 -6.54 -20.35
N THR A 238 -1.78 -6.06 -19.43
CA THR A 238 -1.07 -4.78 -19.51
C THR A 238 0.43 -5.04 -19.61
N TYR A 239 1.08 -4.36 -20.56
CA TYR A 239 2.51 -4.49 -20.82
C TYR A 239 3.22 -3.17 -20.55
N LEU A 240 4.27 -3.25 -19.74
CA LEU A 240 5.17 -2.14 -19.44
C LEU A 240 6.55 -2.48 -20.02
N ASP A 241 7.05 -1.65 -20.90
CA ASP A 241 8.42 -1.74 -21.39
C ASP A 241 9.43 -1.37 -20.28
N ASN A 242 10.70 -1.28 -20.60
CA ASN A 242 11.77 -1.13 -19.62
C ASN A 242 11.81 0.25 -18.95
N GLN A 243 12.31 0.30 -17.70
CA GLN A 243 12.56 1.51 -16.95
C GLN A 243 11.30 2.39 -16.70
N VAL A 244 10.12 1.79 -16.68
CA VAL A 244 8.88 2.49 -16.33
C VAL A 244 8.80 2.69 -14.82
N HIS A 245 8.44 3.90 -14.37
CA HIS A 245 8.17 4.19 -12.96
C HIS A 245 6.67 4.37 -12.71
N VAL A 246 6.09 3.48 -11.94
CA VAL A 246 4.68 3.56 -11.49
C VAL A 246 4.67 4.00 -10.04
N ALA A 247 4.37 5.28 -9.78
CA ALA A 247 4.32 5.80 -8.41
C ALA A 247 3.10 5.29 -7.62
N HIS A 248 3.07 5.60 -6.33
CA HIS A 248 2.04 5.13 -5.40
C HIS A 248 0.62 5.53 -5.81
N ASN A 249 -0.35 4.65 -5.58
CA ASN A 249 -1.78 4.85 -5.85
C ASN A 249 -2.18 4.92 -7.33
N VAL A 250 -1.26 4.80 -8.26
CA VAL A 250 -1.57 4.73 -9.69
C VAL A 250 -2.39 3.48 -9.99
N LYS A 251 -3.36 3.62 -10.88
CA LYS A 251 -4.19 2.53 -11.39
C LYS A 251 -4.09 2.51 -12.90
N ILE A 252 -3.38 1.51 -13.42
CA ILE A 252 -3.31 1.24 -14.85
C ILE A 252 -4.41 0.24 -15.18
N GLY A 253 -5.23 0.55 -16.17
CA GLY A 253 -6.36 -0.28 -16.59
C GLY A 253 -5.93 -1.53 -17.36
N LYS A 254 -6.92 -2.26 -17.88
CA LYS A 254 -6.70 -3.44 -18.72
C LYS A 254 -6.20 -3.05 -20.10
N ASN A 255 -5.45 -3.97 -20.72
CA ASN A 255 -5.02 -3.88 -22.14
C ASN A 255 -4.18 -2.62 -22.43
N CYS A 256 -3.46 -2.10 -21.44
CA CYS A 256 -2.58 -0.95 -21.64
C CYS A 256 -1.21 -1.42 -22.16
N ILE A 257 -0.61 -0.60 -23.03
CA ILE A 257 0.76 -0.76 -23.50
C ILE A 257 1.50 0.53 -23.17
N ILE A 258 2.58 0.41 -22.40
CA ILE A 258 3.35 1.55 -21.87
C ILE A 258 4.78 1.45 -22.40
N ALA A 259 5.22 2.46 -23.13
CA ALA A 259 6.58 2.55 -23.66
C ALA A 259 7.63 2.77 -22.55
N GLY A 260 8.87 2.51 -22.88
CA GLY A 260 10.00 2.63 -21.96
C GLY A 260 10.17 4.05 -21.41
N GLN A 261 10.72 4.12 -20.20
CA GLN A 261 11.03 5.37 -19.48
C GLN A 261 9.81 6.26 -19.16
N VAL A 262 8.59 5.77 -19.32
CA VAL A 262 7.38 6.50 -18.90
C VAL A 262 7.29 6.55 -17.38
N GLY A 263 6.96 7.73 -16.84
CA GLY A 263 6.72 7.95 -15.41
C GLY A 263 5.26 8.30 -15.12
N PHE A 264 4.62 7.56 -14.22
CA PHE A 264 3.31 7.88 -13.69
C PHE A 264 3.45 8.52 -12.31
N ALA A 265 3.05 9.78 -12.16
CA ALA A 265 3.01 10.45 -10.87
C ALA A 265 1.90 9.87 -9.97
N GLY A 266 2.17 9.80 -8.67
CA GLY A 266 1.23 9.29 -7.67
C GLY A 266 0.04 10.19 -7.35
#